data_1a7a5cf376ed5dce00380529cacaf209
#
_entry.id   1a7a5cf376ed5dce00380529cacaf209
#
_cell.length_a   1.000
_cell.length_b   1.000
_cell.length_c   1.000
_cell.angle_alpha   90.00
_cell.angle_beta   90.00
_cell.angle_gamma   90.00
#
_symmetry.space_group_name_H-M   'P 1'
#
loop_
_entity.id
_entity.type
_entity.pdbx_description
1 polymer ?
#
loop_
_entity_poly.entity_id
_entity_poly.type
_entity_poly.pdbx_seq_one_letter_code
_entity_poly.pdbx_strand_id
1 'polypeptide(L)'
;TIKTVATDLDISVVSIESGFGPKELPDWGGRHFRLLKKPQIAILSHSGFSSYDVGVSWWSLDHHLGIRHSQLNSSLTGYGDLRRYNTIILPSGNPDLSDYAKNMLMDWVKQGGTLIANNRSTRTIISSDGMGSVKSLNTTFDKSKSYNIDLMREIYSLEDNIDISDANDNKVDTEITYPWETSDVTYTKEQLEMRDKWQSTLMPSGAIVSARADSENWLTFGAEDVVPVLYGNYPILMTGGSSTAALRIGELIPNKDSKTKTINWSQIPSGYDLNVRMSGLVWPEASQRIANSAYLTREKIGKGQIILFSGEPNFRGSARATNRLWLNAVIYGSGLGTNPLVNP
;
A
#
# COMPACT_ATOMS: atom_id res chain seq x y z
N THR A 1 -7.43 -38.76 10.42
CA THR A 1 -8.05 -38.35 9.13
C THR A 1 -8.15 -36.80 9.07
N ILE A 2 -8.38 -36.23 7.88
CA ILE A 2 -8.58 -34.78 7.74
C ILE A 2 -9.74 -34.29 8.62
N LYS A 3 -10.85 -35.03 8.66
CA LYS A 3 -12.01 -34.71 9.52
C LYS A 3 -11.64 -34.62 11.00
N THR A 4 -10.84 -35.56 11.51
CA THR A 4 -10.42 -35.57 12.91
C THR A 4 -9.60 -34.33 13.25
N VAL A 5 -8.61 -34.00 12.41
CA VAL A 5 -7.76 -32.85 12.60
C VAL A 5 -8.57 -31.53 12.49
N ALA A 6 -9.52 -31.47 11.55
CA ALA A 6 -10.39 -30.30 11.40
C ALA A 6 -11.28 -30.10 12.64
N THR A 7 -11.84 -31.17 13.18
CA THR A 7 -12.64 -31.11 14.41
C THR A 7 -11.80 -30.68 15.62
N ASP A 8 -10.58 -31.22 15.76
CA ASP A 8 -9.66 -30.87 16.85
C ASP A 8 -9.21 -29.38 16.79
N LEU A 9 -9.20 -28.79 15.58
CA LEU A 9 -8.80 -27.41 15.35
C LEU A 9 -9.99 -26.44 15.16
N ASP A 10 -11.22 -26.93 15.34
CA ASP A 10 -12.47 -26.17 15.11
C ASP A 10 -12.52 -25.52 13.71
N ILE A 11 -12.06 -26.26 12.69
CA ILE A 11 -12.04 -25.83 11.29
C ILE A 11 -13.18 -26.50 10.52
N SER A 12 -14.03 -25.69 9.86
CA SER A 12 -15.04 -26.22 8.95
C SER A 12 -14.40 -26.76 7.67
N VAL A 13 -14.71 -28.00 7.32
CA VAL A 13 -14.23 -28.67 6.10
C VAL A 13 -15.42 -29.10 5.27
N VAL A 14 -15.50 -28.63 4.03
CA VAL A 14 -16.53 -29.00 3.07
C VAL A 14 -15.92 -29.90 2.00
N SER A 15 -16.57 -31.03 1.74
CA SER A 15 -16.20 -31.95 0.64
C SER A 15 -16.84 -31.41 -0.66
N ILE A 16 -16.04 -31.35 -1.72
CA ILE A 16 -16.53 -31.02 -3.07
C ILE A 16 -16.28 -32.23 -3.99
N GLU A 17 -17.22 -32.53 -4.86
CA GLU A 17 -17.14 -33.63 -5.81
C GLU A 17 -16.42 -33.30 -7.11
N SER A 18 -16.30 -32.03 -7.42
CA SER A 18 -15.69 -31.53 -8.65
C SER A 18 -14.82 -30.31 -8.39
N GLY A 19 -13.74 -30.16 -9.15
CA GLY A 19 -12.89 -28.96 -9.17
C GLY A 19 -13.48 -27.82 -10.00
N PHE A 20 -14.63 -28.02 -10.66
CA PHE A 20 -15.28 -26.95 -11.41
C PHE A 20 -15.95 -25.96 -10.46
N GLY A 21 -15.67 -24.69 -10.65
CA GLY A 21 -16.35 -23.61 -9.96
C GLY A 21 -17.80 -23.46 -10.45
N PRO A 22 -18.73 -22.92 -9.63
CA PRO A 22 -20.01 -22.45 -10.13
C PRO A 22 -19.84 -21.47 -11.30
N LYS A 23 -20.87 -21.29 -12.13
CA LYS A 23 -20.79 -20.52 -13.41
C LYS A 23 -20.07 -19.17 -13.36
N GLU A 24 -20.04 -18.53 -12.21
CA GLU A 24 -19.46 -17.19 -12.02
C GLU A 24 -18.13 -17.20 -11.22
N LEU A 25 -17.69 -18.37 -10.76
CA LEU A 25 -16.48 -18.50 -9.97
C LEU A 25 -15.42 -19.33 -10.73
N PRO A 26 -14.13 -19.02 -10.53
CA PRO A 26 -13.07 -19.77 -11.17
C PRO A 26 -12.97 -21.21 -10.64
N ASP A 27 -12.52 -22.12 -11.51
CA ASP A 27 -12.27 -23.51 -11.15
C ASP A 27 -11.28 -23.63 -10.02
N TRP A 28 -11.56 -24.53 -9.06
CA TRP A 28 -10.71 -24.83 -7.92
C TRP A 28 -9.34 -25.36 -8.39
N GLY A 29 -8.29 -24.72 -7.94
CA GLY A 29 -6.91 -25.04 -8.36
C GLY A 29 -6.49 -24.49 -9.73
N GLY A 30 -7.37 -23.75 -10.42
CA GLY A 30 -7.04 -23.03 -11.64
C GLY A 30 -6.05 -21.86 -11.41
N ARG A 31 -5.76 -21.13 -12.48
CA ARG A 31 -4.77 -20.00 -12.46
C ARG A 31 -5.08 -18.87 -11.47
N HIS A 32 -6.32 -18.79 -11.01
CA HIS A 32 -6.78 -17.81 -10.03
C HIS A 32 -6.47 -18.19 -8.59
N PHE A 33 -6.11 -19.46 -8.35
CA PHE A 33 -5.72 -19.95 -7.05
C PHE A 33 -4.20 -19.97 -6.91
N ARG A 34 -3.70 -19.57 -5.76
CA ARG A 34 -2.29 -19.61 -5.42
C ARG A 34 -2.08 -20.38 -4.14
N LEU A 35 -1.11 -21.30 -4.15
CA LEU A 35 -0.67 -21.93 -2.92
C LEU A 35 0.10 -20.90 -2.09
N LEU A 36 -0.39 -20.64 -0.88
CA LEU A 36 0.32 -19.77 0.05
C LEU A 36 1.61 -20.46 0.53
N LYS A 37 2.70 -19.72 0.53
CA LYS A 37 3.98 -20.16 1.06
C LYS A 37 4.09 -19.74 2.52
N LYS A 38 4.64 -20.62 3.35
CA LYS A 38 4.96 -20.26 4.74
C LYS A 38 5.92 -19.06 4.74
N PRO A 39 5.60 -17.98 5.44
CA PRO A 39 6.48 -16.83 5.52
C PRO A 39 7.79 -17.19 6.24
N GLN A 40 8.91 -16.87 5.61
CA GLN A 40 10.26 -16.95 6.15
C GLN A 40 10.75 -15.52 6.30
N ILE A 41 10.63 -14.98 7.51
CA ILE A 41 10.66 -13.55 7.78
C ILE A 41 12.01 -13.14 8.34
N ALA A 42 12.55 -12.03 7.82
CA ALA A 42 13.63 -11.28 8.46
C ALA A 42 13.14 -9.86 8.80
N ILE A 43 13.45 -9.39 10.00
CA ILE A 43 13.27 -8.00 10.43
C ILE A 43 14.66 -7.36 10.46
N LEU A 44 14.85 -6.28 9.70
CA LEU A 44 16.08 -5.50 9.82
C LEU A 44 16.04 -4.70 11.12
N SER A 45 17.16 -4.67 11.82
CA SER A 45 17.27 -4.06 13.13
C SER A 45 18.60 -3.35 13.30
N HIS A 46 18.83 -2.77 14.48
CA HIS A 46 20.03 -2.01 14.86
C HIS A 46 20.16 -0.66 14.14
N SER A 47 21.37 -0.30 13.72
CA SER A 47 21.71 1.04 13.25
C SER A 47 20.70 1.68 12.31
N GLY A 48 20.15 2.82 12.73
CA GLY A 48 19.22 3.62 11.93
C GLY A 48 17.75 3.23 12.07
N PHE A 49 17.39 2.09 12.67
CA PHE A 49 16.01 1.72 12.93
C PHE A 49 15.55 2.15 14.34
N SER A 50 14.28 2.53 14.44
CA SER A 50 13.62 2.79 15.73
C SER A 50 13.49 1.47 16.51
N SER A 51 14.04 1.43 17.73
CA SER A 51 13.92 0.26 18.61
C SER A 51 12.46 -0.07 18.95
N TYR A 52 11.60 0.95 19.04
CA TYR A 52 10.17 0.76 19.27
C TYR A 52 9.49 0.04 18.10
N ASP A 53 9.81 0.41 16.86
CA ASP A 53 9.20 -0.19 15.67
C ASP A 53 9.75 -1.59 15.37
N VAL A 54 11.04 -1.82 15.65
CA VAL A 54 11.60 -3.16 15.65
C VAL A 54 10.91 -4.02 16.70
N GLY A 55 10.77 -3.50 17.93
CA GLY A 55 10.14 -4.20 19.05
C GLY A 55 8.67 -4.54 18.80
N VAL A 56 7.89 -3.63 18.23
CA VAL A 56 6.46 -3.89 17.95
C VAL A 56 6.29 -4.84 16.76
N SER A 57 7.18 -4.81 15.78
CA SER A 57 7.20 -5.78 14.68
C SER A 57 7.53 -7.18 15.20
N TRP A 58 8.55 -7.29 16.05
CA TRP A 58 8.88 -8.53 16.77
C TRP A 58 7.70 -9.02 17.60
N TRP A 59 7.12 -8.16 18.43
CA TRP A 59 6.00 -8.51 19.31
C TRP A 59 4.78 -9.02 18.53
N SER A 60 4.45 -8.39 17.40
CA SER A 60 3.33 -8.77 16.55
C SER A 60 3.52 -10.17 15.95
N LEU A 61 4.73 -10.54 15.58
CA LEU A 61 5.03 -11.83 14.97
C LEU A 61 5.24 -12.92 16.00
N ASP A 62 6.12 -12.71 16.98
CA ASP A 62 6.54 -13.72 17.92
C ASP A 62 5.50 -13.92 19.03
N HIS A 63 5.24 -12.86 19.81
CA HIS A 63 4.37 -12.94 20.97
C HIS A 63 2.89 -13.11 20.60
N HIS A 64 2.42 -12.35 19.58
CA HIS A 64 1.01 -12.35 19.25
C HIS A 64 0.60 -13.53 18.36
N LEU A 65 1.42 -13.91 17.38
CA LEU A 65 1.11 -14.93 16.39
C LEU A 65 1.97 -16.20 16.48
N GLY A 66 3.03 -16.21 17.28
CA GLY A 66 3.95 -17.34 17.37
C GLY A 66 4.71 -17.62 16.06
N ILE A 67 4.86 -16.63 15.19
CA ILE A 67 5.54 -16.80 13.90
C ILE A 67 7.04 -16.58 14.08
N ARG A 68 7.82 -17.61 13.74
CA ARG A 68 9.28 -17.55 13.78
C ARG A 68 9.81 -16.54 12.74
N HIS A 69 10.78 -15.76 13.16
CA HIS A 69 11.49 -14.80 12.31
C HIS A 69 12.94 -14.63 12.76
N SER A 70 13.75 -13.99 11.94
CA SER A 70 15.13 -13.63 12.27
C SER A 70 15.23 -12.11 12.38
N GLN A 71 16.01 -11.62 13.34
CA GLN A 71 16.45 -10.23 13.37
C GLN A 71 17.83 -10.13 12.73
N LEU A 72 17.96 -9.31 11.70
CA LEU A 72 19.21 -9.10 10.98
C LEU A 72 19.74 -7.70 11.27
N ASN A 73 21.02 -7.62 11.57
CA ASN A 73 21.70 -6.33 11.69
C ASN A 73 21.82 -5.69 10.31
N SER A 74 21.28 -4.48 10.16
CA SER A 74 21.27 -3.74 8.89
C SER A 74 22.67 -3.52 8.31
N SER A 75 23.68 -3.33 9.14
CA SER A 75 25.06 -3.18 8.69
C SER A 75 25.67 -4.45 8.09
N LEU A 76 25.07 -5.62 8.36
CA LEU A 76 25.51 -6.91 7.84
C LEU A 76 24.61 -7.43 6.69
N THR A 77 23.60 -6.68 6.28
CA THR A 77 22.62 -7.10 5.24
C THR A 77 23.33 -7.41 3.92
N GLY A 78 24.38 -6.68 3.57
CA GLY A 78 25.18 -6.91 2.36
C GLY A 78 26.07 -8.15 2.38
N TYR A 79 26.20 -8.85 3.50
CA TYR A 79 27.09 -10.01 3.66
C TYR A 79 26.32 -11.31 3.95
N GLY A 80 25.01 -11.24 4.19
CA GLY A 80 24.16 -12.38 4.53
C GLY A 80 23.52 -13.03 3.30
N ASP A 81 23.24 -14.33 3.40
CA ASP A 81 22.42 -15.04 2.40
C ASP A 81 20.94 -14.76 2.61
N LEU A 82 20.39 -13.85 1.81
CA LEU A 82 18.97 -13.45 1.87
C LEU A 82 18.02 -14.52 1.29
N ARG A 83 18.52 -15.53 0.56
CA ARG A 83 17.69 -16.59 -0.04
C ARG A 83 16.93 -17.42 0.99
N ARG A 84 17.37 -17.38 2.24
CA ARG A 84 16.70 -18.04 3.37
C ARG A 84 15.36 -17.39 3.75
N TYR A 85 15.09 -16.20 3.25
CA TYR A 85 13.91 -15.42 3.56
C TYR A 85 13.10 -15.16 2.31
N ASN A 86 11.77 -15.15 2.45
CA ASN A 86 10.85 -14.74 1.40
C ASN A 86 10.15 -13.40 1.72
N THR A 87 10.30 -12.92 2.96
CA THR A 87 9.77 -11.63 3.41
C THR A 87 10.83 -10.91 4.25
N ILE A 88 11.17 -9.69 3.88
CA ILE A 88 12.09 -8.81 4.64
C ILE A 88 11.33 -7.55 5.03
N ILE A 89 11.41 -7.18 6.31
CA ILE A 89 10.73 -6.04 6.89
C ILE A 89 11.77 -4.99 7.29
N LEU A 90 11.57 -3.77 6.84
CA LEU A 90 12.27 -2.56 7.28
C LEU A 90 11.32 -1.79 8.21
N PRO A 91 11.44 -1.92 9.53
CA PRO A 91 10.72 -1.08 10.49
C PRO A 91 11.02 0.40 10.28
N SER A 92 10.27 1.29 10.91
CA SER A 92 10.52 2.74 10.80
C SER A 92 11.94 3.10 11.24
N GLY A 93 12.58 3.97 10.46
CA GLY A 93 13.94 4.44 10.74
C GLY A 93 14.56 5.22 9.58
N ASN A 94 15.80 5.59 9.75
CA ASN A 94 16.66 6.15 8.70
C ASN A 94 17.91 5.26 8.57
N PRO A 95 17.75 4.01 8.08
CA PRO A 95 18.90 3.12 7.96
C PRO A 95 19.86 3.63 6.89
N ASP A 96 21.12 3.67 7.23
CA ASP A 96 22.19 3.94 6.28
C ASP A 96 22.58 2.61 5.60
N LEU A 97 21.86 2.26 4.55
CA LEU A 97 22.15 1.10 3.72
C LEU A 97 23.17 1.49 2.65
N SER A 98 24.28 0.78 2.60
CA SER A 98 25.25 0.93 1.52
C SER A 98 24.59 0.62 0.16
N ASP A 99 25.12 1.16 -0.93
CA ASP A 99 24.60 0.87 -2.27
C ASP A 99 24.71 -0.63 -2.60
N TYR A 100 25.71 -1.31 -2.08
CA TYR A 100 25.83 -2.76 -2.18
C TYR A 100 24.63 -3.47 -1.50
N ALA A 101 24.27 -3.07 -0.27
CA ALA A 101 23.13 -3.63 0.45
C ALA A 101 21.80 -3.35 -0.27
N LYS A 102 21.61 -2.13 -0.82
CA LYS A 102 20.44 -1.77 -1.61
C LYS A 102 20.34 -2.64 -2.88
N ASN A 103 21.45 -2.82 -3.60
CA ASN A 103 21.46 -3.66 -4.80
C ASN A 103 21.16 -5.12 -4.48
N MET A 104 21.73 -5.67 -3.39
CA MET A 104 21.41 -7.02 -2.95
C MET A 104 19.92 -7.20 -2.58
N LEU A 105 19.34 -6.24 -1.87
CA LEU A 105 17.92 -6.26 -1.56
C LEU A 105 17.08 -6.21 -2.83
N MET A 106 17.44 -5.36 -3.78
CA MET A 106 16.73 -5.24 -5.05
C MET A 106 16.82 -6.53 -5.88
N ASP A 107 17.99 -7.14 -5.96
CA ASP A 107 18.17 -8.41 -6.69
C ASP A 107 17.40 -9.54 -6.02
N TRP A 108 17.36 -9.56 -4.68
CA TRP A 108 16.54 -10.49 -3.93
C TRP A 108 15.04 -10.26 -4.19
N VAL A 109 14.56 -9.02 -4.25
CA VAL A 109 13.18 -8.70 -4.64
C VAL A 109 12.90 -9.20 -6.04
N LYS A 110 13.76 -8.88 -7.03
CA LYS A 110 13.58 -9.33 -8.43
C LYS A 110 13.47 -10.85 -8.56
N GLN A 111 14.10 -11.61 -7.65
CA GLN A 111 14.06 -13.07 -7.62
C GLN A 111 12.80 -13.63 -6.94
N GLY A 112 11.95 -12.80 -6.34
CA GLY A 112 10.68 -13.24 -5.78
C GLY A 112 10.47 -12.87 -4.31
N GLY A 113 11.36 -12.07 -3.72
CA GLY A 113 11.22 -11.59 -2.36
C GLY A 113 10.12 -10.54 -2.20
N THR A 114 9.51 -10.49 -1.03
CA THR A 114 8.58 -9.43 -0.60
C THR A 114 9.30 -8.50 0.37
N LEU A 115 9.55 -7.26 -0.05
CA LEU A 115 10.14 -6.21 0.77
C LEU A 115 9.04 -5.32 1.34
N ILE A 116 8.98 -5.20 2.66
CA ILE A 116 8.02 -4.34 3.35
C ILE A 116 8.79 -3.22 4.05
N ALA A 117 8.44 -1.96 3.81
CA ALA A 117 9.06 -0.84 4.52
C ALA A 117 7.98 0.06 5.15
N ASN A 118 8.24 0.46 6.41
CA ASN A 118 7.31 1.24 7.20
C ASN A 118 7.84 2.65 7.42
N ASN A 119 6.95 3.63 7.33
CA ASN A 119 7.18 5.03 7.68
C ASN A 119 8.49 5.59 7.10
N ARG A 120 9.40 6.05 7.93
CA ARG A 120 10.63 6.73 7.48
C ARG A 120 11.54 5.85 6.62
N SER A 121 11.53 4.53 6.84
CA SER A 121 12.31 3.60 6.02
C SER A 121 11.85 3.55 4.56
N THR A 122 10.63 3.99 4.25
CA THR A 122 10.17 4.12 2.87
C THR A 122 11.03 5.12 2.09
N ARG A 123 11.58 6.16 2.76
CA ARG A 123 12.46 7.15 2.13
C ARG A 123 13.71 6.52 1.53
N THR A 124 14.27 5.53 2.19
CA THR A 124 15.44 4.79 1.69
C THR A 124 15.12 4.07 0.38
N ILE A 125 13.87 3.57 0.24
CA ILE A 125 13.42 2.88 -0.96
C ILE A 125 13.09 3.86 -2.08
N ILE A 126 12.29 4.90 -1.80
CA ILE A 126 11.82 5.84 -2.83
C ILE A 126 12.91 6.83 -3.31
N SER A 127 13.95 7.06 -2.50
CA SER A 127 15.09 7.91 -2.86
C SER A 127 16.17 7.17 -3.66
N SER A 128 16.12 5.84 -3.70
CA SER A 128 17.11 5.01 -4.39
C SER A 128 16.71 4.83 -5.86
N ASP A 129 17.61 5.16 -6.75
CA ASP A 129 17.39 4.93 -8.18
C ASP A 129 17.18 3.44 -8.46
N GLY A 130 16.10 3.13 -9.16
CA GLY A 130 15.76 1.77 -9.57
C GLY A 130 15.08 0.89 -8.52
N MET A 131 14.77 1.39 -7.32
CA MET A 131 14.04 0.62 -6.30
C MET A 131 12.51 0.81 -6.39
N GLY A 132 11.97 1.21 -7.53
CA GLY A 132 10.54 1.29 -7.75
C GLY A 132 10.07 2.62 -8.31
N SER A 133 8.76 2.67 -8.64
CA SER A 133 8.10 3.83 -9.25
C SER A 133 7.42 4.74 -8.22
N VAL A 134 7.21 4.29 -6.98
CA VAL A 134 6.67 5.12 -5.91
C VAL A 134 7.61 6.28 -5.62
N LYS A 135 7.07 7.49 -5.54
CA LYS A 135 7.84 8.71 -5.30
C LYS A 135 7.30 9.48 -4.09
N SER A 136 8.08 10.44 -3.60
CA SER A 136 7.63 11.38 -2.59
C SER A 136 6.88 12.55 -3.25
N LEU A 137 5.86 13.08 -2.59
CA LEU A 137 5.04 14.19 -3.11
C LEU A 137 5.90 15.36 -3.62
N ASN A 138 6.89 15.78 -2.85
CA ASN A 138 7.75 16.92 -3.20
C ASN A 138 8.62 16.71 -4.46
N THR A 139 8.72 15.49 -4.96
CA THR A 139 9.48 15.15 -6.17
C THR A 139 8.59 14.92 -7.40
N THR A 140 7.28 15.16 -7.29
CA THR A 140 6.30 14.81 -8.32
C THR A 140 5.52 15.99 -8.90
N PHE A 141 5.81 17.20 -8.46
CA PHE A 141 5.02 18.39 -8.87
C PHE A 141 5.14 18.72 -10.36
N ASP A 142 6.24 18.38 -11.00
CA ASP A 142 6.41 18.49 -12.44
C ASP A 142 5.53 17.52 -13.25
N LYS A 143 5.04 16.46 -12.60
CA LYS A 143 4.20 15.41 -13.17
C LYS A 143 2.84 15.29 -12.48
N SER A 144 2.40 16.33 -11.76
CA SER A 144 1.16 16.28 -10.97
C SER A 144 -0.06 15.89 -11.79
N LYS A 145 -0.15 16.30 -13.07
CA LYS A 145 -1.22 15.88 -13.98
C LYS A 145 -1.24 14.37 -14.20
N SER A 146 -0.08 13.72 -14.40
CA SER A 146 -0.01 12.27 -14.59
C SER A 146 -0.49 11.51 -13.36
N TYR A 147 -0.05 11.94 -12.16
CA TYR A 147 -0.51 11.33 -10.91
C TYR A 147 -2.01 11.53 -10.67
N ASN A 148 -2.55 12.70 -11.06
CA ASN A 148 -3.98 12.95 -10.96
C ASN A 148 -4.78 12.08 -11.95
N ILE A 149 -4.28 11.87 -13.15
CA ILE A 149 -4.90 10.96 -14.14
C ILE A 149 -4.96 9.53 -13.59
N ASP A 150 -3.87 9.04 -13.03
CA ASP A 150 -3.82 7.69 -12.45
C ASP A 150 -4.79 7.56 -11.25
N LEU A 151 -4.88 8.59 -10.39
CA LEU A 151 -5.85 8.66 -9.31
C LEU A 151 -7.30 8.62 -9.82
N MET A 152 -7.62 9.42 -10.84
CA MET A 152 -8.98 9.49 -11.38
C MET A 152 -9.39 8.18 -12.04
N ARG A 153 -8.48 7.53 -12.76
CA ARG A 153 -8.72 6.20 -13.33
C ARG A 153 -9.01 5.17 -12.24
N GLU A 154 -8.27 5.20 -11.13
CA GLU A 154 -8.52 4.32 -9.99
C GLU A 154 -9.91 4.58 -9.40
N ILE A 155 -10.30 5.83 -9.15
CA ILE A 155 -11.62 6.17 -8.61
C ILE A 155 -12.73 5.64 -9.54
N TYR A 156 -12.64 5.90 -10.83
CA TYR A 156 -13.68 5.47 -11.78
C TYR A 156 -13.69 3.95 -12.00
N SER A 157 -12.58 3.25 -11.82
CA SER A 157 -12.57 1.78 -11.93
C SER A 157 -13.27 1.09 -10.76
N LEU A 158 -13.42 1.77 -9.62
CA LEU A 158 -14.12 1.27 -8.45
C LEU A 158 -15.63 1.61 -8.45
N GLU A 159 -16.08 2.42 -9.40
CA GLU A 159 -17.50 2.70 -9.59
C GLU A 159 -18.15 1.52 -10.37
N ASP A 160 -19.11 0.82 -9.76
CA ASP A 160 -19.83 -0.34 -10.33
C ASP A 160 -20.67 -0.05 -11.59
N ASN A 161 -20.55 1.12 -12.19
CA ASN A 161 -21.37 1.60 -13.30
C ASN A 161 -20.64 1.58 -14.65
N ILE A 162 -19.98 0.49 -14.98
CA ILE A 162 -19.64 0.26 -16.40
C ILE A 162 -20.90 -0.33 -17.03
N ASP A 163 -21.72 0.51 -17.66
CA ASP A 163 -22.81 0.04 -18.51
C ASP A 163 -22.22 -0.66 -19.75
N ILE A 164 -22.22 -2.00 -19.70
CA ILE A 164 -21.70 -2.84 -20.78
C ILE A 164 -22.50 -2.61 -22.08
N SER A 165 -23.70 -2.03 -22.01
CA SER A 165 -24.51 -1.68 -23.19
C SER A 165 -23.82 -0.60 -24.02
N ASP A 166 -23.14 0.35 -23.40
CA ASP A 166 -22.41 1.41 -24.10
C ASP A 166 -21.12 0.90 -24.77
N ALA A 167 -20.57 -0.21 -24.30
CA ALA A 167 -19.39 -0.84 -24.93
C ALA A 167 -19.72 -1.56 -26.26
N ASN A 168 -20.98 -1.89 -26.51
CA ASN A 168 -21.46 -2.53 -27.73
C ASN A 168 -21.95 -1.53 -28.80
N ASP A 169 -22.25 -0.30 -28.41
CA ASP A 169 -22.55 0.76 -29.38
C ASP A 169 -21.22 1.34 -29.88
N ASN A 170 -20.89 1.09 -31.15
CA ASN A 170 -19.74 1.65 -31.86
C ASN A 170 -19.79 3.21 -31.98
N LYS A 171 -20.46 3.88 -31.09
CA LYS A 171 -20.47 5.32 -30.84
C LYS A 171 -19.64 5.66 -29.63
N VAL A 172 -18.45 5.11 -29.53
CA VAL A 172 -17.43 5.67 -28.64
C VAL A 172 -16.96 6.95 -29.31
N ASP A 173 -17.63 8.03 -28.97
CA ASP A 173 -17.10 9.37 -29.19
C ASP A 173 -15.82 9.45 -28.39
N THR A 174 -14.69 9.34 -29.07
CA THR A 174 -13.36 9.11 -28.48
C THR A 174 -12.75 10.36 -27.86
N GLU A 175 -13.50 11.41 -27.67
CA GLU A 175 -13.13 12.50 -26.80
C GLU A 175 -13.47 12.10 -25.35
N ILE A 176 -12.52 11.38 -24.72
CA ILE A 176 -12.50 11.26 -23.26
C ILE A 176 -12.28 12.67 -22.73
N THR A 177 -13.38 13.35 -22.44
CA THR A 177 -13.33 14.66 -21.74
C THR A 177 -12.96 14.35 -20.30
N TYR A 178 -11.69 14.46 -19.99
CA TYR A 178 -11.21 14.22 -18.65
C TYR A 178 -11.81 15.26 -17.69
N PRO A 179 -12.44 14.86 -16.56
CA PRO A 179 -13.10 15.78 -15.63
C PRO A 179 -12.18 16.88 -15.09
N TRP A 180 -10.85 16.67 -15.09
CA TRP A 180 -9.87 17.67 -14.65
C TRP A 180 -9.62 18.80 -15.67
N GLU A 181 -10.03 18.67 -16.90
CA GLU A 181 -9.94 19.76 -17.89
C GLU A 181 -10.97 20.86 -17.63
N THR A 182 -12.01 20.55 -16.84
CA THR A 182 -13.06 21.49 -16.45
C THR A 182 -12.81 22.19 -15.11
N SER A 183 -11.70 21.91 -14.44
CA SER A 183 -11.38 22.53 -13.15
C SER A 183 -10.84 23.94 -13.35
N ASP A 184 -11.48 24.91 -12.69
CA ASP A 184 -11.15 26.33 -12.77
C ASP A 184 -9.78 26.69 -12.17
N VAL A 185 -9.12 25.76 -11.49
CA VAL A 185 -7.85 26.01 -10.78
C VAL A 185 -6.80 24.99 -11.18
N THR A 186 -5.80 25.42 -11.93
CA THR A 186 -4.59 24.65 -12.22
C THR A 186 -3.40 25.30 -11.53
N TYR A 187 -2.73 24.59 -10.65
CA TYR A 187 -1.52 25.07 -9.98
C TYR A 187 -0.28 24.80 -10.83
N THR A 188 0.63 25.79 -10.92
CA THR A 188 1.96 25.57 -11.49
C THR A 188 2.83 24.76 -10.52
N LYS A 189 3.94 24.22 -11.02
CA LYS A 189 4.91 23.48 -10.20
C LYS A 189 5.39 24.33 -9.01
N GLU A 190 5.76 25.59 -9.28
CA GLU A 190 6.25 26.52 -8.26
C GLU A 190 5.19 26.82 -7.20
N GLN A 191 3.93 26.94 -7.60
CA GLN A 191 2.82 27.13 -6.67
C GLN A 191 2.62 25.89 -5.78
N LEU A 192 2.72 24.68 -6.35
CA LEU A 192 2.61 23.43 -5.58
C LEU A 192 3.78 23.30 -4.60
N GLU A 193 5.01 23.61 -5.00
CA GLU A 193 6.19 23.58 -4.13
C GLU A 193 6.07 24.57 -2.96
N MET A 194 5.64 25.79 -3.21
CA MET A 194 5.42 26.79 -2.16
C MET A 194 4.33 26.36 -1.18
N ARG A 195 3.22 25.80 -1.70
CA ARG A 195 2.12 25.30 -0.87
C ARG A 195 2.58 24.12 -0.02
N ASP A 196 3.27 23.15 -0.61
CA ASP A 196 3.79 21.97 0.12
C ASP A 196 4.73 22.39 1.24
N LYS A 197 5.65 23.31 0.97
CA LYS A 197 6.58 23.83 1.98
C LYS A 197 5.84 24.46 3.16
N TRP A 198 4.83 25.28 2.90
CA TRP A 198 4.03 25.90 3.94
C TRP A 198 3.16 24.88 4.69
N GLN A 199 2.41 24.04 3.98
CA GLN A 199 1.54 23.03 4.56
C GLN A 199 2.32 22.01 5.39
N SER A 200 3.56 21.72 5.03
CA SER A 200 4.43 20.77 5.76
C SER A 200 4.71 21.22 7.20
N THR A 201 4.63 22.52 7.49
CA THR A 201 4.82 23.07 8.85
C THR A 201 3.62 22.83 9.76
N LEU A 202 2.45 22.49 9.18
CA LEU A 202 1.18 22.32 9.88
C LEU A 202 0.78 20.85 10.04
N MET A 203 1.71 19.92 9.75
CA MET A 203 1.45 18.49 9.86
C MET A 203 1.17 18.09 11.31
N PRO A 204 0.20 17.15 11.54
CA PRO A 204 -0.14 16.70 12.88
C PRO A 204 1.03 15.94 13.53
N SER A 205 1.09 15.97 14.86
CA SER A 205 2.00 15.13 15.65
C SER A 205 1.43 13.74 15.96
N GLY A 206 0.23 13.49 15.52
CA GLY A 206 -0.54 12.27 15.68
C GLY A 206 -2.03 12.60 15.64
N ALA A 207 -2.71 12.14 14.61
CA ALA A 207 -4.16 12.27 14.47
C ALA A 207 -4.68 11.01 13.76
N ILE A 208 -5.96 10.73 13.87
CA ILE A 208 -6.60 9.66 13.12
C ILE A 208 -7.24 10.28 11.89
N VAL A 209 -6.81 9.81 10.74
CA VAL A 209 -7.37 10.20 9.44
C VAL A 209 -8.05 9.01 8.78
N SER A 210 -9.03 9.30 7.92
CA SER A 210 -9.68 8.29 7.09
C SER A 210 -8.77 7.87 5.97
N ALA A 211 -8.82 6.59 5.63
CA ALA A 211 -8.19 6.08 4.43
C ALA A 211 -9.12 5.06 3.78
N ARG A 212 -9.43 5.25 2.50
CA ARG A 212 -10.26 4.32 1.73
C ARG A 212 -9.43 3.14 1.26
N ALA A 213 -9.99 1.95 1.39
CA ALA A 213 -9.39 0.70 0.98
C ALA A 213 -9.84 0.31 -0.44
N ASP A 214 -8.91 -0.23 -1.22
CA ASP A 214 -9.22 -0.96 -2.44
C ASP A 214 -9.66 -2.38 -2.04
N SER A 215 -10.95 -2.68 -2.12
CA SER A 215 -11.54 -3.96 -1.70
C SER A 215 -11.09 -5.15 -2.56
N GLU A 216 -10.62 -4.91 -3.78
CA GLU A 216 -10.10 -5.94 -4.67
C GLU A 216 -8.63 -6.30 -4.38
N ASN A 217 -7.95 -5.50 -3.56
CA ASN A 217 -6.56 -5.72 -3.23
C ASN A 217 -6.42 -6.71 -2.05
N TRP A 218 -5.64 -7.77 -2.23
CA TRP A 218 -5.42 -8.76 -1.18
C TRP A 218 -4.78 -8.18 0.10
N LEU A 219 -4.08 -7.04 0.00
CA LEU A 219 -3.52 -6.35 1.17
C LEU A 219 -4.61 -5.84 2.12
N THR A 220 -5.81 -5.62 1.62
CA THR A 220 -6.96 -5.11 2.40
C THR A 220 -7.90 -6.22 2.87
N PHE A 221 -7.56 -7.49 2.71
CA PHE A 221 -8.40 -8.59 3.17
C PHE A 221 -8.82 -8.45 4.64
N GLY A 222 -10.14 -8.43 4.87
CA GLY A 222 -10.76 -8.27 6.18
C GLY A 222 -10.61 -6.88 6.79
N ALA A 223 -10.28 -5.88 5.99
CA ALA A 223 -10.40 -4.48 6.35
C ALA A 223 -11.80 -3.96 5.96
N GLU A 224 -12.23 -2.91 6.61
CA GLU A 224 -13.40 -2.13 6.22
C GLU A 224 -13.06 -1.23 5.03
N ASP A 225 -14.08 -0.73 4.30
CA ASP A 225 -13.89 0.18 3.16
C ASP A 225 -13.18 1.47 3.55
N VAL A 226 -13.39 1.92 4.79
CA VAL A 226 -12.71 3.07 5.38
C VAL A 226 -11.95 2.65 6.63
N VAL A 227 -10.64 2.76 6.56
CA VAL A 227 -9.71 2.36 7.62
C VAL A 227 -9.24 3.60 8.37
N PRO A 228 -9.38 3.64 9.71
CA PRO A 228 -8.75 4.68 10.52
C PRO A 228 -7.23 4.47 10.56
N VAL A 229 -6.47 5.47 10.13
CA VAL A 229 -5.01 5.41 10.17
C VAL A 229 -4.44 6.50 11.06
N LEU A 230 -3.46 6.13 11.89
CA LEU A 230 -2.68 7.11 12.63
C LEU A 230 -1.76 7.83 11.64
N TYR A 231 -1.82 9.15 11.65
CA TYR A 231 -1.03 9.98 10.77
C TYR A 231 -0.27 11.07 11.55
N GLY A 232 0.96 11.27 11.15
CA GLY A 232 1.85 12.28 11.71
C GLY A 232 2.64 12.98 10.59
N ASN A 233 3.83 13.45 10.89
CA ASN A 233 4.73 13.99 9.87
C ASN A 233 5.47 12.84 9.15
N TYR A 234 4.70 12.07 8.38
CA TYR A 234 5.15 10.89 7.67
C TYR A 234 5.49 11.20 6.20
N PRO A 235 6.22 10.31 5.51
CA PRO A 235 6.42 10.41 4.07
C PRO A 235 5.08 10.35 3.33
N ILE A 236 4.89 11.22 2.35
CA ILE A 236 3.71 11.23 1.50
C ILE A 236 4.05 10.47 0.23
N LEU A 237 3.41 9.32 0.05
CA LEU A 237 3.69 8.41 -1.06
C LEU A 237 2.78 8.69 -2.25
N MET A 238 3.39 8.75 -3.43
CA MET A 238 2.73 8.97 -4.70
C MET A 238 2.89 7.74 -5.57
N THR A 239 1.77 7.17 -6.01
CA THR A 239 1.74 6.00 -6.90
C THR A 239 1.54 6.43 -8.34
N GLY A 240 2.28 5.81 -9.23
CA GLY A 240 2.18 5.97 -10.68
C GLY A 240 2.93 4.86 -11.39
N GLY A 241 2.71 4.69 -12.68
CA GLY A 241 3.36 3.64 -13.45
C GLY A 241 2.95 2.23 -13.03
N SER A 242 3.87 1.45 -12.47
CA SER A 242 3.64 0.05 -12.07
C SER A 242 3.18 -0.10 -10.62
N SER A 243 3.14 0.98 -9.84
CA SER A 243 2.71 0.95 -8.44
C SER A 243 1.22 1.20 -8.28
N THR A 244 0.60 0.50 -7.33
CA THR A 244 -0.81 0.66 -6.98
C THR A 244 -0.94 1.07 -5.51
N ALA A 245 -2.00 1.80 -5.19
CA ALA A 245 -2.35 2.12 -3.82
C ALA A 245 -3.43 1.14 -3.34
N ALA A 246 -3.11 0.35 -2.32
CA ALA A 246 -4.11 -0.48 -1.65
C ALA A 246 -4.92 0.32 -0.62
N LEU A 247 -4.37 1.45 -0.14
CA LEU A 247 -5.04 2.34 0.80
C LEU A 247 -4.65 3.79 0.49
N ARG A 248 -5.65 4.66 0.30
CA ARG A 248 -5.47 6.09 0.05
C ARG A 248 -6.08 6.94 1.14
N ILE A 249 -5.39 8.02 1.48
CA ILE A 249 -5.87 8.99 2.46
C ILE A 249 -7.11 9.73 1.95
N GLY A 250 -8.13 9.74 2.78
CA GLY A 250 -9.42 10.39 2.55
C GLY A 250 -10.51 9.43 2.10
N GLU A 251 -11.68 9.60 2.70
CA GLU A 251 -12.93 8.94 2.37
C GLU A 251 -13.69 9.78 1.36
N LEU A 252 -14.17 9.18 0.27
CA LEU A 252 -15.06 9.82 -0.68
C LEU A 252 -16.50 9.69 -0.20
N ILE A 253 -17.12 10.82 0.11
CA ILE A 253 -18.51 10.88 0.58
C ILE A 253 -19.39 11.32 -0.59
N PRO A 254 -20.39 10.51 -1.02
CA PRO A 254 -21.29 10.90 -2.07
C PRO A 254 -22.04 12.20 -1.74
N ASN A 255 -21.94 13.18 -2.64
CA ASN A 255 -22.62 14.47 -2.54
C ASN A 255 -22.99 14.97 -3.95
N LYS A 256 -24.24 14.77 -4.34
CA LYS A 256 -24.75 15.07 -5.69
C LYS A 256 -24.59 16.55 -6.08
N ASP A 257 -24.53 17.45 -5.11
CA ASP A 257 -24.39 18.89 -5.36
C ASP A 257 -22.92 19.33 -5.46
N SER A 258 -21.99 18.42 -5.16
CA SER A 258 -20.56 18.73 -5.21
C SER A 258 -20.07 18.77 -6.66
N LYS A 259 -19.41 19.90 -7.00
CA LYS A 259 -18.70 20.03 -8.27
C LYS A 259 -17.26 19.54 -8.14
N THR A 260 -16.64 19.24 -9.27
CA THR A 260 -15.21 18.91 -9.31
C THR A 260 -14.40 19.98 -8.56
N LYS A 261 -13.56 19.53 -7.63
CA LYS A 261 -12.72 20.40 -6.78
C LYS A 261 -11.26 20.02 -6.94
N THR A 262 -10.39 21.02 -7.07
CA THR A 262 -8.93 20.80 -7.03
C THR A 262 -8.42 20.97 -5.61
N ILE A 263 -7.72 19.95 -5.11
CA ILE A 263 -7.04 19.97 -3.83
C ILE A 263 -5.56 19.71 -4.09
N ASN A 264 -4.72 20.73 -3.99
CA ASN A 264 -3.30 20.65 -4.32
C ASN A 264 -3.06 20.02 -5.70
N TRP A 265 -2.37 18.86 -5.70
CA TRP A 265 -2.01 18.11 -6.89
C TRP A 265 -3.17 17.26 -7.43
N SER A 266 -4.20 17.01 -6.62
CA SER A 266 -5.29 16.07 -6.94
C SER A 266 -6.62 16.77 -7.12
N GLN A 267 -7.53 16.09 -7.81
CA GLN A 267 -8.92 16.49 -7.95
C GLN A 267 -9.85 15.54 -7.21
N ILE A 268 -10.98 16.06 -6.79
CA ILE A 268 -12.11 15.27 -6.34
C ILE A 268 -13.15 15.35 -7.44
N PRO A 269 -13.66 14.21 -7.98
CA PRO A 269 -14.67 14.23 -9.02
C PRO A 269 -15.96 14.88 -8.56
N SER A 270 -16.79 15.34 -9.50
CA SER A 270 -18.16 15.77 -9.22
C SER A 270 -18.95 14.62 -8.58
N GLY A 271 -19.88 14.96 -7.70
CA GLY A 271 -20.67 13.97 -6.97
C GLY A 271 -20.04 13.46 -5.67
N TYR A 272 -18.83 13.94 -5.33
CA TYR A 272 -18.14 13.55 -4.09
C TYR A 272 -17.58 14.73 -3.33
N ASP A 273 -17.53 14.58 -2.02
CA ASP A 273 -16.66 15.34 -1.11
C ASP A 273 -15.59 14.41 -0.54
N LEU A 274 -14.46 14.98 -0.11
CA LEU A 274 -13.39 14.22 0.52
C LEU A 274 -13.29 14.57 2.01
N ASN A 275 -13.47 13.56 2.86
CA ASN A 275 -13.27 13.68 4.30
C ASN A 275 -11.93 13.02 4.68
N VAL A 276 -11.01 13.80 5.26
CA VAL A 276 -9.69 13.29 5.68
C VAL A 276 -9.63 13.09 7.19
N ARG A 277 -10.21 14.02 7.97
CA ARG A 277 -10.09 13.99 9.43
C ARG A 277 -11.15 13.09 10.04
N MET A 278 -10.73 12.10 10.84
CA MET A 278 -11.63 11.33 11.71
C MET A 278 -11.56 11.81 13.15
N SER A 279 -10.35 11.97 13.72
CA SER A 279 -10.18 12.35 15.13
C SER A 279 -8.83 13.05 15.33
N GLY A 280 -8.77 13.88 16.37
CA GLY A 280 -7.59 14.67 16.68
C GLY A 280 -7.52 15.99 15.90
N LEU A 281 -6.44 16.72 16.11
CA LEU A 281 -6.21 18.01 15.45
C LEU A 281 -5.51 17.80 14.12
N VAL A 282 -6.22 18.10 13.04
CA VAL A 282 -5.68 18.15 11.68
C VAL A 282 -6.08 19.48 11.07
N TRP A 283 -5.11 20.32 10.80
CA TRP A 283 -5.35 21.60 10.13
C TRP A 283 -5.84 21.38 8.69
N PRO A 284 -6.68 22.28 8.14
CA PRO A 284 -7.14 22.16 6.75
C PRO A 284 -6.00 22.01 5.76
N GLU A 285 -4.90 22.73 5.98
CA GLU A 285 -3.70 22.72 5.16
C GLU A 285 -3.01 21.34 5.18
N ALA A 286 -2.92 20.72 6.35
CA ALA A 286 -2.39 19.37 6.48
C ALA A 286 -3.29 18.35 5.79
N SER A 287 -4.63 18.48 5.95
CA SER A 287 -5.61 17.66 5.25
C SER A 287 -5.46 17.76 3.73
N GLN A 288 -5.33 18.98 3.22
CA GLN A 288 -5.12 19.21 1.78
C GLN A 288 -3.81 18.62 1.27
N ARG A 289 -2.74 18.67 2.08
CA ARG A 289 -1.42 18.17 1.72
C ARG A 289 -1.42 16.66 1.52
N ILE A 290 -2.12 15.93 2.39
CA ILE A 290 -2.12 14.46 2.38
C ILE A 290 -3.28 13.86 1.58
N ALA A 291 -4.26 14.68 1.20
CA ALA A 291 -5.44 14.24 0.45
C ALA A 291 -5.07 13.40 -0.77
N ASN A 292 -5.74 12.27 -0.93
CA ASN A 292 -5.54 11.32 -2.03
C ASN A 292 -4.14 10.69 -2.14
N SER A 293 -3.20 11.00 -1.25
CA SER A 293 -1.91 10.31 -1.22
C SER A 293 -2.08 8.84 -0.79
N ALA A 294 -1.12 8.00 -1.13
CA ALA A 294 -1.16 6.61 -0.76
C ALA A 294 -0.65 6.39 0.67
N TYR A 295 -1.40 5.66 1.49
CA TYR A 295 -0.93 5.17 2.78
C TYR A 295 -0.25 3.82 2.65
N LEU A 296 -0.81 2.92 1.84
CA LEU A 296 -0.28 1.60 1.56
C LEU A 296 -0.14 1.43 0.05
N THR A 297 1.08 1.13 -0.38
CA THR A 297 1.37 0.90 -1.80
C THR A 297 1.91 -0.49 -2.03
N ARG A 298 1.72 -0.98 -3.22
CA ARG A 298 2.30 -2.22 -3.71
C ARG A 298 2.85 -2.01 -5.11
N GLU A 299 4.04 -2.55 -5.35
CA GLU A 299 4.64 -2.56 -6.67
C GLU A 299 5.28 -3.91 -6.95
N LYS A 300 4.96 -4.49 -8.12
CA LYS A 300 5.59 -5.71 -8.59
C LYS A 300 6.92 -5.39 -9.26
N ILE A 301 7.99 -6.05 -8.84
CA ILE A 301 9.32 -5.86 -9.38
C ILE A 301 9.93 -7.22 -9.72
N GLY A 302 10.06 -7.50 -11.02
CA GLY A 302 10.49 -8.82 -11.48
C GLY A 302 9.53 -9.92 -11.01
N LYS A 303 10.03 -10.88 -10.24
CA LYS A 303 9.24 -11.98 -9.65
C LYS A 303 8.73 -11.66 -8.24
N GLY A 304 9.21 -10.60 -7.61
CA GLY A 304 8.85 -10.17 -6.27
C GLY A 304 8.07 -8.87 -6.23
N GLN A 305 8.05 -8.25 -5.07
CA GLN A 305 7.30 -7.01 -4.84
C GLN A 305 7.87 -6.17 -3.71
N ILE A 306 7.56 -4.88 -3.77
CA ILE A 306 7.80 -3.91 -2.71
C ILE A 306 6.45 -3.42 -2.19
N ILE A 307 6.29 -3.40 -0.86
CA ILE A 307 5.11 -2.91 -0.17
C ILE A 307 5.56 -1.81 0.79
N LEU A 308 4.97 -0.62 0.66
CA LEU A 308 5.34 0.54 1.46
C LEU A 308 4.14 1.04 2.26
N PHE A 309 4.34 1.21 3.57
CA PHE A 309 3.42 1.91 4.45
C PHE A 309 3.96 3.31 4.74
N SER A 310 3.20 4.35 4.44
CA SER A 310 3.62 5.72 4.72
C SER A 310 3.74 6.00 6.23
N GLY A 311 2.95 5.30 7.04
CA GLY A 311 2.94 5.41 8.51
C GLY A 311 3.45 4.16 9.22
N GLU A 312 3.16 4.08 10.50
CA GLU A 312 3.47 2.96 11.39
C GLU A 312 2.23 2.07 11.54
N PRO A 313 2.08 1.00 10.73
CA PRO A 313 0.83 0.23 10.66
C PRO A 313 0.51 -0.51 11.96
N ASN A 314 1.50 -0.83 12.76
CA ASN A 314 1.37 -1.55 14.02
C ASN A 314 1.76 -0.70 15.24
N PHE A 315 1.55 0.62 15.17
CA PHE A 315 1.93 1.59 16.19
C PHE A 315 1.60 1.12 17.61
N ARG A 316 2.63 0.92 18.43
CA ARG A 316 2.57 0.49 19.84
C ARG A 316 1.74 -0.78 20.06
N GLY A 317 1.52 -1.61 19.05
CA GLY A 317 0.65 -2.78 19.13
C GLY A 317 -0.85 -2.47 19.31
N SER A 318 -1.26 -1.21 19.27
CA SER A 318 -2.63 -0.75 19.49
C SER A 318 -3.40 -0.41 18.21
N ALA A 319 -2.72 -0.13 17.12
CA ALA A 319 -3.34 0.22 15.83
C ALA A 319 -3.85 -1.03 15.10
N ARG A 320 -4.93 -1.64 15.60
CA ARG A 320 -5.39 -2.97 15.14
C ARG A 320 -5.84 -2.99 13.68
N ALA A 321 -6.51 -1.94 13.21
CA ALA A 321 -6.99 -1.86 11.84
C ALA A 321 -5.83 -1.90 10.83
N THR A 322 -4.83 -1.05 11.00
CA THR A 322 -3.66 -1.00 10.13
C THR A 322 -2.69 -2.16 10.36
N ASN A 323 -2.64 -2.71 11.59
CA ASN A 323 -1.87 -3.92 11.86
C ASN A 323 -2.38 -5.12 11.04
N ARG A 324 -3.70 -5.22 10.81
CA ARG A 324 -4.26 -6.24 9.92
C ARG A 324 -3.66 -6.15 8.52
N LEU A 325 -3.59 -4.95 7.95
CA LEU A 325 -3.00 -4.72 6.62
C LEU A 325 -1.52 -5.12 6.58
N TRP A 326 -0.79 -4.79 7.64
CA TRP A 326 0.61 -5.18 7.78
C TRP A 326 0.77 -6.70 7.89
N LEU A 327 -0.07 -7.38 8.65
CA LEU A 327 -0.09 -8.84 8.75
C LEU A 327 -0.45 -9.48 7.41
N ASN A 328 -1.39 -8.92 6.65
CA ASN A 328 -1.68 -9.38 5.29
C ASN A 328 -0.42 -9.30 4.42
N ALA A 329 0.30 -8.18 4.46
CA ALA A 329 1.55 -8.03 3.71
C ALA A 329 2.61 -9.06 4.10
N VAL A 330 2.76 -9.34 5.39
CA VAL A 330 3.76 -10.30 5.90
C VAL A 330 3.37 -11.75 5.60
N ILE A 331 2.11 -12.13 5.83
CA ILE A 331 1.67 -13.51 5.75
C ILE A 331 1.40 -13.92 4.30
N TYR A 332 0.71 -13.09 3.54
CA TYR A 332 0.30 -13.40 2.18
C TYR A 332 1.32 -12.95 1.12
N GLY A 333 2.19 -12.01 1.45
CA GLY A 333 3.12 -11.40 0.49
C GLY A 333 4.01 -12.42 -0.23
N SER A 334 4.47 -13.46 0.45
CA SER A 334 5.29 -14.51 -0.15
C SER A 334 4.53 -15.43 -1.12
N GLY A 335 3.20 -15.41 -1.09
CA GLY A 335 2.34 -16.21 -1.97
C GLY A 335 1.59 -15.39 -3.00
N LEU A 336 1.04 -14.23 -2.57
CA LEU A 336 0.26 -13.35 -3.43
C LEU A 336 1.13 -12.23 -3.99
N GLY A 337 1.10 -12.07 -5.32
CA GLY A 337 1.85 -11.01 -6.00
C GLY A 337 3.32 -11.31 -6.28
N THR A 338 3.82 -12.44 -5.86
CA THR A 338 5.17 -12.92 -6.17
C THR A 338 5.13 -14.17 -7.03
N ASN A 339 6.15 -14.35 -7.86
CA ASN A 339 6.41 -15.60 -8.58
C ASN A 339 7.84 -16.03 -8.24
N PRO A 340 8.11 -16.47 -7.01
CA PRO A 340 9.46 -16.84 -6.61
C PRO A 340 9.98 -17.96 -7.49
N LEU A 341 11.28 -17.96 -7.73
CA LEU A 341 11.96 -19.14 -8.25
C LEU A 341 11.68 -20.28 -7.27
N VAL A 342 11.28 -21.43 -7.80
CA VAL A 342 11.13 -22.65 -6.98
C VAL A 342 12.46 -22.83 -6.28
N ASN A 343 12.45 -22.71 -4.95
CA ASN A 343 13.65 -23.06 -4.20
C ASN A 343 13.90 -24.54 -4.41
N PRO A 344 15.09 -24.94 -4.77
CA PRO A 344 15.45 -26.34 -4.89
C PRO A 344 15.30 -27.08 -3.57
#